data_e155d9ae8db2533a53c850915d41cce9
#
_entry.id   e155d9ae8db2533a53c850915d41cce9
#
_cell.length_a   1.000
_cell.length_b   1.000
_cell.length_c   1.000
_cell.angle_alpha   90.00
_cell.angle_beta   90.00
_cell.angle_gamma   90.00
#
_symmetry.space_group_name_H-M   'P 1'
#
loop_
_entity.id
_entity.type
_entity.pdbx_description
1 polymer ?
#
loop_
_entity_poly.entity_id
_entity_poly.type
_entity_poly.pdbx_seq_one_letter_code
_entity_poly.pdbx_strand_id
1 'polypeptide(L)'
;YLQALLKERDPEYKDLGNTGAKLADEIMTHRRIELWGEGFRWFDLKRLGLPLDRTGSNFDATFCGFLHKDPNADGWIFEIPKKETDINDLIEKNY
;
A
#
# COMPACT_ATOMS: atom_id res chain seq x y z
N TYR A 1 -16.64 8.92 -13.34
CA TYR A 1 -15.23 9.34 -13.33
C TYR A 1 -14.27 8.20 -13.64
N LEU A 2 -14.37 7.03 -12.95
CA LEU A 2 -13.49 5.87 -13.19
C LEU A 2 -13.54 5.43 -14.66
N GLN A 3 -14.70 5.25 -15.21
CA GLN A 3 -14.90 4.86 -16.62
C GLN A 3 -14.25 5.82 -17.62
N ALA A 4 -14.30 7.12 -17.36
CA ALA A 4 -13.66 8.11 -18.23
C ALA A 4 -12.13 7.93 -18.25
N LEU A 5 -11.52 7.75 -17.08
CA LEU A 5 -10.09 7.46 -16.95
C LEU A 5 -9.72 6.17 -17.67
N LEU A 6 -10.48 5.10 -17.42
CA LEU A 6 -10.16 3.77 -17.97
C LEU A 6 -10.27 3.71 -19.49
N LYS A 7 -11.24 4.41 -20.09
CA LYS A 7 -11.37 4.52 -21.55
C LYS A 7 -10.22 5.28 -22.20
N GLU A 8 -9.64 6.26 -21.49
CA GLU A 8 -8.45 6.97 -21.99
C GLU A 8 -7.19 6.09 -21.92
N ARG A 9 -7.13 5.15 -20.97
CA ARG A 9 -5.99 4.23 -20.83
C ARG A 9 -6.13 2.98 -21.70
N ASP A 10 -7.33 2.49 -21.85
CA ASP A 10 -7.68 1.31 -22.64
C ASP A 10 -8.97 1.57 -23.43
N PRO A 11 -8.87 1.88 -24.72
CA PRO A 11 -10.04 2.12 -25.59
C PRO A 11 -11.00 0.94 -25.66
N GLU A 12 -10.52 -0.29 -25.39
CA GLU A 12 -11.33 -1.51 -25.39
C GLU A 12 -11.97 -1.81 -24.03
N TYR A 13 -11.71 -0.97 -23.02
CA TYR A 13 -12.27 -1.15 -21.68
C TYR A 13 -13.80 -1.23 -21.72
N LYS A 14 -14.33 -2.29 -21.11
CA LYS A 14 -15.77 -2.50 -20.92
C LYS A 14 -16.12 -2.28 -19.47
N ASP A 15 -17.11 -1.44 -19.24
CA ASP A 15 -17.67 -1.21 -17.91
C ASP A 15 -18.18 -2.52 -17.30
N LEU A 16 -17.64 -2.87 -16.14
CA LEU A 16 -18.01 -4.08 -15.41
C LEU A 16 -19.35 -3.94 -14.66
N GLY A 17 -19.93 -2.73 -14.61
CA GLY A 17 -21.17 -2.46 -13.87
C GLY A 17 -21.05 -2.67 -12.36
N ASN A 18 -19.85 -2.65 -11.81
CA ASN A 18 -19.62 -2.86 -10.39
C ASN A 18 -20.21 -1.73 -9.54
N THR A 19 -20.76 -2.09 -8.38
CA THR A 19 -21.31 -1.18 -7.39
C THR A 19 -20.86 -1.54 -5.98
N GLY A 20 -21.01 -0.63 -5.02
CA GLY A 20 -20.68 -0.88 -3.62
C GLY A 20 -19.21 -1.30 -3.41
N ALA A 21 -18.99 -2.37 -2.65
CA ALA A 21 -17.67 -2.88 -2.33
C ALA A 21 -16.87 -3.28 -3.57
N LYS A 22 -17.50 -3.92 -4.56
CA LYS A 22 -16.83 -4.32 -5.80
C LYS A 22 -16.32 -3.11 -6.60
N LEU A 23 -17.08 -2.03 -6.63
CA LEU A 23 -16.63 -0.78 -7.25
C LEU A 23 -15.47 -0.17 -6.47
N ALA A 24 -15.50 -0.21 -5.14
CA ALA A 24 -14.40 0.27 -4.32
C ALA A 24 -13.10 -0.52 -4.58
N ASP A 25 -13.17 -1.84 -4.69
CA ASP A 25 -12.03 -2.70 -5.01
C ASP A 25 -11.49 -2.42 -6.42
N GLU A 26 -12.38 -2.20 -7.38
CA GLU A 26 -12.00 -1.82 -8.75
C GLU A 26 -11.28 -0.47 -8.76
N ILE A 27 -11.80 0.54 -8.06
CA ILE A 27 -11.16 1.85 -7.91
C ILE A 27 -9.76 1.70 -7.29
N MET A 28 -9.62 0.91 -6.22
CA MET A 28 -8.35 0.69 -5.56
C MET A 28 -7.35 -0.03 -6.45
N THR A 29 -7.81 -0.96 -7.29
CA THR A 29 -6.96 -1.66 -8.25
C THR A 29 -6.42 -0.69 -9.30
N HIS A 30 -7.30 0.10 -9.91
CA HIS A 30 -6.87 1.07 -10.92
C HIS A 30 -6.03 2.22 -10.33
N ARG A 31 -6.31 2.62 -9.09
CA ARG A 31 -5.46 3.57 -8.35
C ARG A 31 -4.03 3.04 -8.19
N ARG A 32 -3.85 1.75 -7.91
CA ARG A 32 -2.51 1.12 -7.82
C ARG A 32 -1.78 1.14 -9.16
N ILE A 33 -2.51 0.91 -10.23
CA ILE A 33 -1.95 0.89 -11.59
C ILE A 33 -1.54 2.31 -12.00
N GLU A 34 -2.44 3.27 -11.85
CA GLU A 34 -2.25 4.65 -12.28
C GLU A 34 -1.14 5.36 -11.50
N LEU A 35 -1.07 5.14 -10.19
CA LEU A 35 -0.11 5.78 -9.29
C LEU A 35 1.07 4.86 -8.95
N TRP A 36 1.40 3.94 -9.85
CA TRP A 36 2.51 3.03 -9.67
C TRP A 36 3.84 3.79 -9.56
N GLY A 37 4.64 3.47 -8.53
CA GLY A 37 5.93 4.12 -8.29
C GLY A 37 5.88 5.48 -7.59
N GLU A 38 4.69 6.05 -7.36
CA GLU A 38 4.54 7.38 -6.72
C GLU A 38 4.44 7.33 -5.18
N GLY A 39 4.55 6.15 -4.58
CA GLY A 39 4.54 5.96 -3.11
C GLY A 39 3.15 5.94 -2.46
N PHE A 40 2.07 6.22 -3.18
CA PHE A 40 0.71 6.28 -2.61
C PHE A 40 0.23 4.95 -2.02
N ARG A 41 0.72 3.81 -2.55
CA ARG A 41 0.29 2.49 -2.07
C ARG A 41 0.57 2.28 -0.59
N TRP A 42 1.67 2.76 -0.06
CA TRP A 42 2.01 2.68 1.36
C TRP A 42 0.93 3.34 2.24
N PHE A 43 0.52 4.54 1.89
CA PHE A 43 -0.52 5.27 2.61
C PHE A 43 -1.88 4.60 2.51
N ASP A 44 -2.22 4.04 1.35
CA ASP A 44 -3.47 3.30 1.15
C ASP A 44 -3.52 2.03 2.01
N LEU A 45 -2.43 1.27 2.08
CA LEU A 45 -2.33 0.08 2.94
C LEU A 45 -2.53 0.45 4.41
N LYS A 46 -1.84 1.49 4.90
CA LYS A 46 -1.98 1.97 6.28
C LYS A 46 -3.40 2.46 6.59
N ARG A 47 -3.95 3.29 5.73
CA ARG A 47 -5.27 3.89 5.91
C ARG A 47 -6.40 2.84 5.95
N LEU A 48 -6.26 1.79 5.14
CA LEU A 48 -7.25 0.73 5.01
C LEU A 48 -6.98 -0.47 5.92
N GLY A 49 -5.88 -0.47 6.69
CA GLY A 49 -5.48 -1.59 7.52
C GLY A 49 -5.22 -2.87 6.70
N LEU A 50 -4.65 -2.73 5.51
CA LEU A 50 -4.37 -3.85 4.62
C LEU A 50 -2.94 -4.36 4.77
N PRO A 51 -2.70 -5.66 4.61
CA PRO A 51 -1.36 -6.21 4.65
C PRO A 51 -0.55 -5.79 3.41
N LEU A 52 0.76 -5.74 3.58
CA LEU A 52 1.68 -5.77 2.44
C LEU A 52 1.79 -7.21 1.96
N ASP A 53 1.35 -7.48 0.75
CA ASP A 53 1.43 -8.79 0.13
C ASP A 53 2.14 -8.69 -1.22
N ARG A 54 3.26 -9.40 -1.33
CA ARG A 54 4.10 -9.54 -2.52
C ARG A 54 4.16 -10.99 -2.99
N THR A 55 3.34 -11.88 -2.43
CA THR A 55 3.27 -13.28 -2.88
C THR A 55 2.90 -13.33 -4.35
N GLY A 56 3.54 -14.24 -5.09
CA GLY A 56 3.36 -14.32 -6.54
C GLY A 56 4.07 -13.25 -7.37
N SER A 57 4.79 -12.32 -6.74
CA SER A 57 5.66 -11.37 -7.45
C SER A 57 7.02 -11.98 -7.80
N ASN A 58 7.78 -11.29 -8.66
CA ASN A 58 9.16 -11.66 -8.98
C ASN A 58 10.18 -11.27 -7.89
N PHE A 59 9.72 -10.83 -6.72
CA PHE A 59 10.62 -10.55 -5.60
C PHE A 59 11.16 -11.86 -5.01
N ASP A 60 12.47 -11.94 -4.88
CA ASP A 60 13.13 -13.02 -4.16
C ASP A 60 13.07 -12.75 -2.65
N ALA A 61 12.46 -13.68 -1.90
CA ALA A 61 12.31 -13.56 -0.46
C ALA A 61 13.65 -13.45 0.29
N THR A 62 14.72 -14.01 -0.29
CA THR A 62 16.07 -13.95 0.28
C THR A 62 16.60 -12.52 0.35
N PHE A 63 16.29 -11.71 -0.67
CA PHE A 63 16.75 -10.31 -0.72
C PHE A 63 15.78 -9.33 -0.07
N CYS A 64 14.47 -9.59 -0.09
CA CYS A 64 13.50 -8.66 0.48
C CYS A 64 13.11 -8.96 1.92
N GLY A 65 13.65 -10.00 2.52
CA GLY A 65 13.43 -10.37 3.92
C GLY A 65 12.03 -10.93 4.22
N PHE A 66 11.00 -10.44 3.56
CA PHE A 66 9.62 -10.92 3.69
C PHE A 66 8.80 -10.62 2.43
N LEU A 67 7.86 -11.49 2.13
CA LEU A 67 6.87 -11.30 1.04
C LEU A 67 5.52 -10.83 1.56
N HIS A 68 5.21 -11.14 2.81
CA HIS A 68 3.96 -10.75 3.47
C HIS A 68 4.25 -10.07 4.80
N LYS A 69 3.49 -9.02 5.12
CA LYS A 69 3.55 -8.33 6.39
C LYS A 69 2.16 -7.85 6.80
N ASP A 70 1.72 -8.27 7.99
CA ASP A 70 0.43 -7.89 8.55
C ASP A 70 0.34 -6.39 8.83
N PRO A 71 -0.85 -5.79 8.78
CA PRO A 71 -1.03 -4.34 8.91
C PRO A 71 -0.62 -3.77 10.28
N ASN A 72 -0.58 -4.59 11.32
CA ASN A 72 -0.21 -4.19 12.67
C ASN A 72 1.18 -4.71 13.11
N ALA A 73 1.93 -5.28 12.18
CA ALA A 73 3.29 -5.77 12.48
C ALA A 73 4.28 -4.61 12.63
N ASP A 74 5.37 -4.86 13.34
CA ASP A 74 6.45 -3.89 13.52
C ASP A 74 6.97 -3.36 12.18
N GLY A 75 7.41 -2.11 12.16
CA GLY A 75 7.95 -1.44 10.98
C GLY A 75 6.91 -0.78 10.06
N TRP A 76 5.61 -0.77 10.42
CA TRP A 76 4.62 0.08 9.78
C TRP A 76 4.65 1.53 10.30
N ILE A 77 5.25 1.73 11.46
CA ILE A 77 5.53 3.04 12.06
C ILE A 77 7.04 3.24 11.99
N PHE A 78 7.47 4.41 11.56
CA PHE A 78 8.89 4.75 11.61
C PHE A 78 9.35 4.83 13.06
N GLU A 79 10.41 4.11 13.37
CA GLU A 79 11.03 4.16 14.69
C GLU A 79 11.65 5.54 14.93
N ILE A 80 11.55 6.01 16.17
CA ILE A 80 12.25 7.21 16.58
C ILE A 80 13.76 6.90 16.54
N PRO A 81 14.57 7.72 15.85
CA PRO A 81 16.01 7.47 15.76
C PRO A 81 16.63 7.27 17.14
N LYS A 82 17.45 6.24 17.30
CA LYS A 82 18.10 5.92 18.58
C LYS A 82 18.85 7.12 19.17
N LYS A 83 19.45 7.97 18.35
CA LYS A 83 20.14 9.19 18.82
C LYS A 83 19.22 10.14 19.58
N GLU A 84 17.94 10.22 19.21
CA GLU A 84 16.96 11.08 19.90
C GLU A 84 16.61 10.48 21.27
N THR A 85 16.39 9.17 21.33
CA THR A 85 16.08 8.47 22.59
C THR A 85 17.28 8.34 23.53
N ASP A 86 18.51 8.42 23.05
CA ASP A 86 19.74 8.40 23.86
C ASP A 86 20.03 9.76 24.50
N ILE A 87 19.49 10.85 23.95
CA ILE A 87 19.74 12.22 24.43
C ILE A 87 18.57 12.76 25.27
N ASN A 88 17.37 12.30 25.01
CA ASN A 88 16.17 12.80 25.65
C ASN A 88 15.39 11.68 26.34
N ASP A 89 15.56 11.58 27.66
CA ASP A 89 14.91 10.55 28.50
C ASP A 89 13.39 10.69 28.58
N LEU A 90 12.83 11.81 28.08
CA LEU A 90 11.37 12.02 28.04
C LEU A 90 10.71 11.42 26.79
N ILE A 91 11.50 10.95 25.83
CA ILE A 91 10.98 10.32 24.63
C ILE A 91 10.85 8.82 24.89
N GLU A 92 9.61 8.33 24.90
CA GLU A 92 9.33 6.90 24.94
C GLU A 92 9.66 6.25 23.59
N LYS A 93 10.30 5.08 23.67
CA LYS A 93 10.60 4.27 22.49
C LYS A 93 9.31 3.74 21.87
N ASN A 94 9.22 3.77 20.56
CA ASN A 94 8.06 3.26 19.79
C ASN A 94 8.38 1.95 19.03
N TYR A 95 9.31 1.17 19.56
CA TYR A 95 9.75 -0.12 19.00
C TYR A 95 10.05 -1.11 20.13
#